data_3522d8782a01d09237eee51d0501237a
#
_entry.id   3522d8782a01d09237eee51d0501237a
#
_cell.length_a   1.000
_cell.length_b   1.000
_cell.length_c   1.000
_cell.angle_alpha   90.00
_cell.angle_beta   90.00
_cell.angle_gamma   90.00
#
_symmetry.space_group_name_H-M   'P 1'
#
loop_
_entity.id
_entity.type
_entity.pdbx_description
1 polymer ?
#
loop_
_entity_poly.entity_id
_entity_poly.type
_entity_poly.pdbx_seq_one_letter_code
_entity_poly.pdbx_strand_id
1 'polypeptide(L)'
;MLTRIVYTWLCALAITMLAGAQSRALAAVPAHPHNAPTNRCDTCATSTLHTPDVPHTTERQWLWGAGSASLLDTYLSPLTYHGTNLAVLNRTERLAHWGRGHVTVAGLYSVHGAYAQSPTDDGKYLDTEFTASGGWHYNWHPTRHWRLAAGGLLEGSGGFTYNTRNGNNPAQGRLGLALCASGLAEYHFALFKKPALARVQIDAQMMGVQFAPEYGQSYYEIFSLGHSSGIIHFTHPGNCPTARLLSEVVLPVKRARITLGYLADVRQSKLGGLKRHAWRHTFMIGYTRKLVRL
;
A
#
# COMPACT_ATOMS: atom_id res chain seq x y z
N MET A 1 -9.58 20.98 8.21
CA MET A 1 -8.46 21.83 7.77
C MET A 1 -7.20 21.01 7.55
N LEU A 2 -6.84 20.10 8.45
CA LEU A 2 -5.65 19.22 8.34
C LEU A 2 -5.67 18.31 7.10
N THR A 3 -6.82 17.78 6.71
CA THR A 3 -6.97 16.90 5.52
C THR A 3 -6.56 17.59 4.22
N ARG A 4 -6.88 18.87 4.04
CA ARG A 4 -6.43 19.64 2.87
C ARG A 4 -4.93 19.84 2.87
N ILE A 5 -4.31 20.02 4.04
CA ILE A 5 -2.87 20.20 4.19
C ILE A 5 -2.13 18.91 3.83
N VAL A 6 -2.59 17.75 4.30
CA VAL A 6 -1.96 16.44 3.98
C VAL A 6 -2.06 16.14 2.48
N TYR A 7 -3.22 16.38 1.83
CA TYR A 7 -3.37 16.21 0.39
C TYR A 7 -2.50 17.19 -0.41
N THR A 8 -2.39 18.45 0.05
CA THR A 8 -1.55 19.44 -0.62
C THR A 8 -0.06 19.09 -0.52
N TRP A 9 0.39 18.56 0.61
CA TRP A 9 1.77 18.10 0.80
C TRP A 9 2.08 16.82 0.03
N LEU A 10 1.14 15.85 -0.04
CA LEU A 10 1.29 14.63 -0.85
C LEU A 10 1.32 14.94 -2.35
N CYS A 11 0.46 15.85 -2.83
CA CYS A 11 0.49 16.31 -4.22
C CYS A 11 1.74 17.13 -4.53
N ALA A 12 2.20 18.01 -3.63
CA ALA A 12 3.42 18.80 -3.80
C ALA A 12 4.67 17.90 -3.85
N LEU A 13 4.73 16.85 -3.00
CA LEU A 13 5.84 15.89 -3.02
C LEU A 13 5.88 15.08 -4.32
N ALA A 14 4.71 14.68 -4.83
CA ALA A 14 4.60 13.97 -6.10
C ALA A 14 4.99 14.87 -7.30
N ILE A 15 4.58 16.14 -7.29
CA ILE A 15 4.88 17.11 -8.36
C ILE A 15 6.36 17.50 -8.35
N THR A 16 6.98 17.71 -7.20
CA THR A 16 8.41 18.02 -7.11
C THR A 16 9.29 16.84 -7.53
N MET A 17 8.85 15.61 -7.27
CA MET A 17 9.54 14.41 -7.76
C MET A 17 9.43 14.23 -9.28
N LEU A 18 8.30 14.60 -9.91
CA LEU A 18 8.15 14.60 -11.38
C LEU A 18 8.91 15.75 -12.06
N ALA A 19 8.94 16.94 -11.49
CA ALA A 19 9.62 18.11 -12.08
C ALA A 19 11.16 17.95 -12.08
N GLY A 20 11.73 17.27 -11.10
CA GLY A 20 13.18 16.97 -11.05
C GLY A 20 13.66 16.00 -12.13
N ALA A 21 12.78 15.21 -12.74
CA ALA A 21 13.11 14.24 -13.78
C ALA A 21 13.18 14.87 -15.20
N GLN A 22 12.53 16.01 -15.43
CA GLN A 22 12.45 16.64 -16.76
C GLN A 22 13.59 17.58 -17.11
N SER A 23 14.37 18.07 -16.14
CA SER A 23 15.40 19.09 -16.39
C SER A 23 16.77 18.58 -16.84
N ARG A 24 16.94 17.27 -17.09
CA ARG A 24 18.24 16.70 -17.52
C ARG A 24 18.23 15.95 -18.85
N ALA A 25 17.17 16.06 -19.66
CA ALA A 25 17.05 15.35 -20.94
C ALA A 25 17.47 16.14 -22.17
N LEU A 26 18.10 17.29 -22.03
CA LEU A 26 18.58 18.12 -23.16
C LEU A 26 20.06 18.44 -23.00
N ALA A 27 20.92 17.42 -23.20
CA ALA A 27 22.35 17.63 -23.45
C ALA A 27 22.78 16.73 -24.61
N ALA A 28 23.28 17.39 -25.62
CA ALA A 28 23.62 16.96 -26.96
C ALA A 28 24.39 15.63 -27.09
N VAL A 29 24.01 14.88 -28.13
CA VAL A 29 24.74 13.75 -28.69
C VAL A 29 25.83 14.31 -29.65
N PRO A 30 27.11 14.00 -29.50
CA PRO A 30 28.09 14.24 -30.54
C PRO A 30 28.09 13.07 -31.53
N ALA A 31 27.99 13.40 -32.81
CA ALA A 31 28.16 12.50 -33.93
C ALA A 31 29.63 12.03 -34.04
N HIS A 32 29.87 10.74 -34.21
CA HIS A 32 31.14 10.19 -34.65
C HIS A 32 31.01 9.43 -35.97
N PRO A 33 32.07 9.53 -36.82
CA PRO A 33 31.95 9.12 -38.22
C PRO A 33 32.20 7.61 -38.44
N HIS A 34 31.61 7.15 -39.53
CA HIS A 34 31.80 5.84 -40.13
C HIS A 34 33.26 5.48 -40.39
N ASN A 35 33.64 4.26 -40.01
CA ASN A 35 34.59 3.44 -40.77
C ASN A 35 34.18 1.96 -40.59
N ALA A 36 33.81 1.34 -41.66
CA ALA A 36 33.62 -0.10 -41.78
C ALA A 36 34.96 -0.79 -42.08
N PRO A 37 35.15 -2.02 -41.63
CA PRO A 37 35.67 -3.04 -42.52
C PRO A 37 34.72 -4.24 -42.62
N THR A 38 34.42 -4.61 -43.85
CA THR A 38 33.86 -5.86 -44.31
C THR A 38 34.76 -7.02 -43.93
N ASN A 39 34.28 -7.95 -43.09
CA ASN A 39 34.75 -9.32 -43.08
C ASN A 39 33.57 -10.28 -43.05
N ARG A 40 33.35 -10.93 -44.16
CA ARG A 40 32.51 -12.07 -44.38
C ARG A 40 33.06 -13.23 -43.56
N CYS A 41 32.27 -13.81 -42.70
CA CYS A 41 32.53 -15.12 -42.17
C CYS A 41 31.21 -15.90 -42.15
N ASP A 42 31.10 -16.79 -43.14
CA ASP A 42 30.06 -17.80 -43.21
C ASP A 42 30.30 -18.83 -42.08
N THR A 43 29.46 -18.86 -41.12
CA THR A 43 29.09 -20.06 -40.39
C THR A 43 27.81 -19.77 -39.63
N CYS A 44 26.68 -20.06 -40.28
CA CYS A 44 25.36 -20.04 -39.65
C CYS A 44 25.28 -21.23 -38.67
N ALA A 45 25.81 -21.03 -37.45
CA ALA A 45 25.43 -21.84 -36.31
C ALA A 45 24.23 -21.17 -35.68
N THR A 46 23.08 -21.82 -35.83
CA THR A 46 21.84 -21.49 -35.11
C THR A 46 22.11 -21.66 -33.60
N SER A 47 22.74 -20.65 -32.99
CA SER A 47 22.76 -20.53 -31.54
C SER A 47 21.36 -20.10 -31.12
N THR A 48 20.54 -21.07 -30.70
CA THR A 48 19.41 -20.79 -29.81
C THR A 48 19.94 -19.89 -28.70
N LEU A 49 19.58 -18.61 -28.75
CA LEU A 49 19.78 -17.67 -27.64
C LEU A 49 19.07 -18.26 -26.43
N HIS A 50 19.80 -19.02 -25.65
CA HIS A 50 19.43 -19.34 -24.28
C HIS A 50 19.39 -18.00 -23.56
N THR A 51 18.21 -17.40 -23.46
CA THR A 51 17.95 -16.35 -22.47
C THR A 51 18.39 -16.92 -21.13
N PRO A 52 19.37 -16.28 -20.44
CA PRO A 52 19.79 -16.81 -19.14
C PRO A 52 18.54 -16.81 -18.26
N ASP A 53 18.25 -17.98 -17.66
CA ASP A 53 17.19 -18.12 -16.65
C ASP A 53 17.49 -17.11 -15.55
N VAL A 54 16.77 -15.99 -15.58
CA VAL A 54 16.84 -15.01 -14.50
C VAL A 54 16.25 -15.70 -13.27
N PRO A 55 17.05 -15.94 -12.23
CA PRO A 55 16.58 -16.69 -11.08
C PRO A 55 15.36 -15.99 -10.51
N HIS A 56 14.23 -16.72 -10.43
CA HIS A 56 12.95 -16.21 -9.94
C HIS A 56 13.07 -15.89 -8.46
N THR A 57 13.55 -14.68 -8.17
CA THR A 57 13.73 -14.21 -6.80
C THR A 57 12.44 -13.58 -6.32
N THR A 58 11.88 -14.09 -5.22
CA THR A 58 10.78 -13.48 -4.50
C THR A 58 11.34 -12.72 -3.30
N GLU A 59 11.10 -11.42 -3.24
CA GLU A 59 11.36 -10.65 -2.03
C GLU A 59 10.15 -10.78 -1.10
N ARG A 60 10.39 -11.17 0.16
CA ARG A 60 9.38 -11.22 1.22
C ARG A 60 9.84 -10.41 2.41
N GLN A 61 8.93 -9.60 2.92
CA GLN A 61 9.17 -8.70 4.03
C GLN A 61 8.09 -8.90 5.09
N TRP A 62 8.52 -8.90 6.36
CA TRP A 62 7.63 -8.87 7.51
C TRP A 62 7.96 -7.66 8.35
N LEU A 63 6.92 -6.89 8.72
CA LEU A 63 7.01 -5.71 9.55
C LEU A 63 6.00 -5.83 10.69
N TRP A 64 6.42 -5.43 11.86
CA TRP A 64 5.59 -5.28 13.06
C TRP A 64 5.73 -3.86 13.56
N GLY A 65 4.67 -3.30 14.09
CA GLY A 65 4.74 -1.93 14.54
C GLY A 65 3.66 -1.55 15.54
N ALA A 66 3.91 -0.42 16.16
CA ALA A 66 2.99 0.23 17.08
C ALA A 66 2.92 1.73 16.77
N GLY A 67 1.80 2.34 17.14
CA GLY A 67 1.59 3.75 16.88
C GLY A 67 0.25 4.25 17.39
N SER A 68 -0.27 5.32 16.78
CA SER A 68 -1.52 5.96 17.18
C SER A 68 -2.66 5.61 16.23
N ALA A 69 -3.88 5.64 16.77
CA ALA A 69 -5.12 5.56 16.00
C ALA A 69 -6.07 6.69 16.40
N SER A 70 -6.79 7.21 15.39
CA SER A 70 -7.93 8.11 15.54
C SER A 70 -9.11 7.50 14.80
N LEU A 71 -10.16 7.15 15.54
CA LEU A 71 -11.28 6.34 15.06
C LEU A 71 -12.60 7.08 15.29
N LEU A 72 -13.41 7.20 14.24
CA LEU A 72 -14.80 7.63 14.30
C LEU A 72 -15.65 6.59 13.56
N ASP A 73 -16.75 6.21 14.18
CA ASP A 73 -17.79 5.41 13.55
C ASP A 73 -19.16 5.86 14.06
N THR A 74 -19.87 6.63 13.23
CA THR A 74 -21.15 7.24 13.65
C THR A 74 -22.30 6.24 13.81
N TYR A 75 -22.11 4.98 13.39
CA TYR A 75 -23.02 3.90 13.74
C TYR A 75 -22.99 3.58 15.24
N LEU A 76 -21.78 3.67 15.83
CA LEU A 76 -21.52 3.31 17.23
C LEU A 76 -21.53 4.53 18.15
N SER A 77 -20.92 5.65 17.72
CA SER A 77 -20.81 6.89 18.49
C SER A 77 -20.48 8.07 17.59
N PRO A 78 -21.02 9.27 17.86
CA PRO A 78 -20.65 10.49 17.13
C PRO A 78 -19.28 11.04 17.54
N LEU A 79 -18.64 10.49 18.58
CA LEU A 79 -17.37 10.95 19.11
C LEU A 79 -16.18 10.32 18.40
N THR A 80 -15.08 11.04 18.27
CA THR A 80 -13.80 10.52 17.80
C THR A 80 -13.02 9.94 18.97
N TYR A 81 -12.59 8.69 18.84
CA TYR A 81 -11.80 7.97 19.85
C TYR A 81 -10.33 8.00 19.44
N HIS A 82 -9.45 8.21 20.41
CA HIS A 82 -8.00 8.26 20.21
C HIS A 82 -7.29 7.19 21.03
N GLY A 83 -6.25 6.60 20.47
CA GLY A 83 -5.54 5.55 21.19
C GLY A 83 -4.37 4.95 20.44
N THR A 84 -4.04 3.71 20.82
CA THR A 84 -2.90 2.96 20.29
C THR A 84 -3.32 2.02 19.18
N ASN A 85 -2.48 1.89 18.17
CA ASN A 85 -2.58 0.91 17.09
C ASN A 85 -1.38 -0.01 17.09
N LEU A 86 -1.63 -1.31 16.91
CA LEU A 86 -0.64 -2.32 16.60
C LEU A 86 -0.87 -2.79 15.18
N ALA A 87 0.19 -3.05 14.44
CA ALA A 87 0.10 -3.53 13.07
C ALA A 87 1.12 -4.61 12.75
N VAL A 88 0.69 -5.56 11.93
CA VAL A 88 1.55 -6.53 11.28
C VAL A 88 1.34 -6.40 9.78
N LEU A 89 2.43 -6.34 9.02
CA LEU A 89 2.40 -6.23 7.57
C LEU A 89 3.34 -7.25 6.95
N ASN A 90 2.84 -7.95 5.93
CA ASN A 90 3.62 -8.80 5.06
C ASN A 90 3.57 -8.27 3.63
N ARG A 91 4.72 -8.07 3.03
CA ARG A 91 4.86 -7.65 1.64
C ARG A 91 5.62 -8.72 0.87
N THR A 92 5.13 -9.02 -0.33
CA THR A 92 5.77 -9.91 -1.27
C THR A 92 5.91 -9.23 -2.62
N GLU A 93 7.05 -9.40 -3.27
CA GLU A 93 7.28 -8.89 -4.61
C GLU A 93 8.13 -9.88 -5.39
N ARG A 94 7.75 -10.15 -6.64
CA ARG A 94 8.50 -11.01 -7.55
C ARG A 94 8.42 -10.47 -8.98
N LEU A 95 9.44 -10.74 -9.77
CA LEU A 95 9.39 -10.46 -11.20
C LEU A 95 8.32 -11.35 -11.86
N ALA A 96 7.52 -10.78 -12.75
CA ALA A 96 6.55 -11.53 -13.54
C ALA A 96 7.26 -12.33 -14.64
N HIS A 97 6.69 -13.48 -15.04
CA HIS A 97 7.19 -14.27 -16.16
C HIS A 97 6.99 -13.57 -17.52
N TRP A 98 6.15 -12.55 -17.57
CA TRP A 98 5.82 -11.74 -18.73
C TRP A 98 6.27 -10.30 -18.49
N GLY A 99 6.21 -9.45 -19.54
CA GLY A 99 6.58 -8.03 -19.41
C GLY A 99 8.08 -7.77 -19.55
N ARG A 100 8.85 -8.72 -20.13
CA ARG A 100 10.28 -8.56 -20.50
C ARG A 100 11.15 -8.01 -19.36
N GLY A 101 10.86 -8.39 -18.11
CA GLY A 101 11.60 -7.92 -16.95
C GLY A 101 11.14 -6.56 -16.38
N HIS A 102 10.14 -5.92 -16.98
CA HIS A 102 9.61 -4.63 -16.50
C HIS A 102 8.41 -4.77 -15.57
N VAL A 103 7.85 -5.95 -15.40
CA VAL A 103 6.64 -6.14 -14.59
C VAL A 103 6.96 -6.95 -13.35
N THR A 104 6.50 -6.46 -12.20
CA THR A 104 6.53 -7.19 -10.93
C THR A 104 5.11 -7.51 -10.46
N VAL A 105 4.94 -8.69 -9.86
CA VAL A 105 3.74 -9.08 -9.12
C VAL A 105 3.98 -8.71 -7.67
N ALA A 106 3.06 -7.91 -7.13
CA ALA A 106 3.11 -7.45 -5.75
C ALA A 106 1.94 -8.00 -4.95
N GLY A 107 2.18 -8.34 -3.70
CA GLY A 107 1.17 -8.70 -2.71
C GLY A 107 1.47 -8.01 -1.40
N LEU A 108 0.43 -7.53 -0.72
CA LEU A 108 0.55 -6.89 0.56
C LEU A 108 -0.62 -7.33 1.45
N TYR A 109 -0.30 -7.79 2.64
CA TYR A 109 -1.25 -8.21 3.67
C TYR A 109 -0.99 -7.38 4.91
N SER A 110 -2.02 -6.83 5.52
CA SER A 110 -1.88 -6.15 6.80
C SER A 110 -3.01 -6.49 7.76
N VAL A 111 -2.66 -6.50 9.05
CA VAL A 111 -3.61 -6.61 10.15
C VAL A 111 -3.33 -5.45 11.10
N HIS A 112 -4.38 -4.73 11.46
CA HIS A 112 -4.37 -3.68 12.46
C HIS A 112 -5.25 -4.08 13.64
N GLY A 113 -4.80 -3.80 14.84
CA GLY A 113 -5.59 -3.85 16.06
C GLY A 113 -5.42 -2.55 16.83
N ALA A 114 -6.51 -1.85 17.13
CA ALA A 114 -6.46 -0.60 17.86
C ALA A 114 -7.34 -0.63 19.12
N TYR A 115 -6.81 -0.01 20.16
CA TYR A 115 -7.51 0.28 21.39
C TYR A 115 -7.56 1.80 21.56
N ALA A 116 -8.75 2.37 21.51
CA ALA A 116 -8.95 3.81 21.56
C ALA A 116 -10.00 4.18 22.60
N GLN A 117 -9.83 5.34 23.23
CA GLN A 117 -10.63 5.84 24.33
C GLN A 117 -11.43 7.07 23.88
N SER A 118 -12.64 7.20 24.42
CA SER A 118 -13.50 8.36 24.25
C SER A 118 -12.88 9.60 24.88
N PRO A 119 -13.10 10.81 24.34
CA PRO A 119 -12.68 12.07 24.97
C PRO A 119 -13.29 12.29 26.37
N THR A 120 -14.39 11.62 26.68
CA THR A 120 -15.10 11.69 27.98
C THR A 120 -14.75 10.54 28.92
N ASP A 121 -13.79 9.67 28.55
CA ASP A 121 -13.32 8.50 29.29
C ASP A 121 -14.40 7.45 29.63
N ASP A 122 -15.60 7.58 29.09
CA ASP A 122 -16.76 6.75 29.40
C ASP A 122 -16.99 5.59 28.42
N GLY A 123 -16.13 5.45 27.41
CA GLY A 123 -16.23 4.39 26.38
C GLY A 123 -14.92 4.10 25.69
N LYS A 124 -14.80 2.87 25.17
CA LYS A 124 -13.60 2.38 24.50
C LYS A 124 -13.97 1.72 23.18
N TYR A 125 -13.13 1.93 22.16
CA TYR A 125 -13.17 1.18 20.91
C TYR A 125 -12.10 0.10 20.89
N LEU A 126 -12.52 -1.12 20.57
CA LEU A 126 -11.66 -2.18 20.09
C LEU A 126 -11.90 -2.29 18.59
N ASP A 127 -10.90 -1.90 17.80
CA ASP A 127 -11.00 -1.90 16.34
C ASP A 127 -9.99 -2.88 15.75
N THR A 128 -10.44 -3.67 14.79
CA THR A 128 -9.55 -4.52 14.02
C THR A 128 -9.85 -4.39 12.54
N GLU A 129 -8.79 -4.49 11.73
CA GLU A 129 -8.91 -4.44 10.29
C GLU A 129 -7.84 -5.31 9.63
N PHE A 130 -8.29 -6.16 8.71
CA PHE A 130 -7.46 -6.99 7.86
C PHE A 130 -7.56 -6.48 6.42
N THR A 131 -6.43 -6.43 5.72
CA THR A 131 -6.39 -6.18 4.28
C THR A 131 -5.50 -7.18 3.57
N ALA A 132 -5.93 -7.57 2.38
CA ALA A 132 -5.14 -8.37 1.45
C ALA A 132 -5.21 -7.73 0.08
N SER A 133 -4.08 -7.34 -0.47
CA SER A 133 -4.01 -6.75 -1.81
C SER A 133 -2.99 -7.49 -2.67
N GLY A 134 -3.31 -7.58 -3.97
CA GLY A 134 -2.44 -8.21 -4.96
C GLY A 134 -2.64 -7.58 -6.32
N GLY A 135 -1.56 -7.50 -7.10
CA GLY A 135 -1.60 -6.92 -8.44
C GLY A 135 -0.23 -6.80 -9.08
N TRP A 136 -0.09 -5.80 -9.94
CA TRP A 136 1.11 -5.66 -10.76
C TRP A 136 1.61 -4.22 -10.76
N HIS A 137 2.96 -4.08 -10.86
CA HIS A 137 3.64 -2.81 -11.09
C HIS A 137 4.46 -2.91 -12.37
N TYR A 138 4.40 -1.87 -13.19
CA TYR A 138 5.35 -1.64 -14.26
C TYR A 138 6.51 -0.81 -13.73
N ASN A 139 7.75 -1.25 -13.99
CA ASN A 139 8.98 -0.70 -13.42
C ASN A 139 9.77 0.10 -14.44
N TRP A 140 10.23 1.28 -14.03
CA TRP A 140 11.17 2.13 -14.76
C TRP A 140 12.44 2.29 -13.94
N HIS A 141 13.58 2.29 -14.61
CA HIS A 141 14.89 2.52 -14.00
C HIS A 141 15.53 3.76 -14.63
N PRO A 142 15.13 5.00 -14.21
CA PRO A 142 15.67 6.24 -14.79
C PRO A 142 17.19 6.37 -14.61
N THR A 143 17.70 5.81 -13.51
CA THR A 143 19.13 5.74 -13.21
C THR A 143 19.47 4.42 -12.52
N ARG A 144 20.77 4.15 -12.31
CA ARG A 144 21.23 2.96 -11.55
C ARG A 144 20.77 2.94 -10.08
N HIS A 145 20.42 4.11 -9.54
CA HIS A 145 20.03 4.27 -8.14
C HIS A 145 18.50 4.30 -7.94
N TRP A 146 17.76 4.64 -8.97
CA TRP A 146 16.31 4.80 -8.89
C TRP A 146 15.54 3.69 -9.61
N ARG A 147 14.59 3.11 -8.91
CA ARG A 147 13.49 2.33 -9.48
C ARG A 147 12.19 3.03 -9.16
N LEU A 148 11.44 3.37 -10.18
CA LEU A 148 10.06 3.87 -10.08
C LEU A 148 9.12 2.78 -10.57
N ALA A 149 7.98 2.63 -9.93
CA ALA A 149 6.97 1.68 -10.40
C ALA A 149 5.57 2.25 -10.18
N ALA A 150 4.67 1.93 -11.10
CA ALA A 150 3.25 2.24 -10.97
C ALA A 150 2.42 1.08 -11.46
N GLY A 151 1.23 0.91 -10.88
CA GLY A 151 0.36 -0.19 -11.23
C GLY A 151 -0.99 -0.16 -10.53
N GLY A 152 -1.66 -1.31 -10.55
CA GLY A 152 -2.95 -1.51 -9.92
C GLY A 152 -2.95 -2.72 -9.01
N LEU A 153 -3.68 -2.60 -7.90
CA LEU A 153 -3.90 -3.66 -6.93
C LEU A 153 -5.39 -3.90 -6.75
N LEU A 154 -5.79 -5.16 -6.63
CA LEU A 154 -7.08 -5.55 -6.09
C LEU A 154 -6.90 -5.73 -4.58
N GLU A 155 -7.67 -5.00 -3.77
CA GLU A 155 -7.64 -5.08 -2.32
C GLU A 155 -8.98 -5.59 -1.77
N GLY A 156 -8.91 -6.67 -0.99
CA GLY A 156 -9.98 -7.11 -0.10
C GLY A 156 -9.71 -6.58 1.30
N SER A 157 -10.73 -6.07 1.97
CA SER A 157 -10.65 -5.58 3.35
C SER A 157 -11.78 -6.12 4.19
N GLY A 158 -11.51 -6.37 5.47
CA GLY A 158 -12.49 -6.80 6.45
C GLY A 158 -12.09 -6.36 7.84
N GLY A 159 -13.08 -6.07 8.68
CA GLY A 159 -12.80 -5.67 10.06
C GLY A 159 -14.06 -5.40 10.86
N PHE A 160 -13.88 -5.12 12.13
CA PHE A 160 -14.98 -4.71 12.99
C PHE A 160 -14.50 -3.70 14.05
N THR A 161 -15.43 -2.91 14.52
CA THR A 161 -15.23 -2.02 15.69
C THR A 161 -16.24 -2.40 16.75
N TYR A 162 -15.78 -2.58 17.97
CA TYR A 162 -16.61 -2.83 19.15
C TYR A 162 -16.56 -1.62 20.08
N ASN A 163 -17.73 -1.11 20.51
CA ASN A 163 -17.85 -0.04 21.48
C ASN A 163 -18.31 -0.59 22.82
N THR A 164 -17.51 -0.44 23.86
CA THR A 164 -17.82 -0.96 25.20
C THR A 164 -18.98 -0.24 25.90
N ARG A 165 -19.37 0.94 25.41
CA ARG A 165 -20.47 1.75 26.00
C ARG A 165 -21.84 1.34 25.45
N ASN A 166 -21.91 0.84 24.21
CA ASN A 166 -23.19 0.52 23.58
C ASN A 166 -23.73 -0.81 24.10
N GLY A 167 -24.89 -0.77 24.76
CA GLY A 167 -25.62 -1.97 25.17
C GLY A 167 -26.44 -2.61 24.04
N ASN A 168 -26.86 -1.81 23.06
CA ASN A 168 -27.60 -2.25 21.87
C ASN A 168 -26.76 -1.99 20.63
N ASN A 169 -26.48 -3.03 19.82
CA ASN A 169 -25.60 -2.98 18.65
C ASN A 169 -24.17 -2.45 18.98
N PRO A 170 -23.43 -3.13 19.86
CA PRO A 170 -22.11 -2.64 20.29
C PRO A 170 -21.02 -2.81 19.24
N ALA A 171 -21.26 -3.51 18.14
CA ALA A 171 -20.28 -3.84 17.12
C ALA A 171 -20.72 -3.44 15.72
N GLN A 172 -19.79 -3.00 14.90
CA GLN A 172 -19.97 -2.77 13.47
C GLN A 172 -18.93 -3.56 12.66
N GLY A 173 -19.42 -4.42 11.77
CA GLY A 173 -18.61 -5.17 10.81
C GLY A 173 -18.46 -4.42 9.49
N ARG A 174 -17.34 -4.67 8.82
CA ARG A 174 -17.00 -4.07 7.52
C ARG A 174 -16.43 -5.13 6.60
N LEU A 175 -16.81 -5.07 5.35
CA LEU A 175 -16.25 -5.90 4.29
C LEU A 175 -16.18 -5.07 3.02
N GLY A 176 -15.08 -5.14 2.30
CA GLY A 176 -14.89 -4.35 1.09
C GLY A 176 -14.01 -5.04 0.07
N LEU A 177 -14.24 -4.71 -1.20
CA LEU A 177 -13.40 -5.08 -2.34
C LEU A 177 -13.17 -3.83 -3.17
N ALA A 178 -11.90 -3.52 -3.47
CA ALA A 178 -11.55 -2.29 -4.14
C ALA A 178 -10.41 -2.47 -5.15
N LEU A 179 -10.44 -1.67 -6.20
CA LEU A 179 -9.32 -1.45 -7.11
C LEU A 179 -8.54 -0.23 -6.63
N CYS A 180 -7.24 -0.40 -6.41
CA CYS A 180 -6.34 0.64 -5.94
C CYS A 180 -5.29 0.97 -7.00
N ALA A 181 -5.02 2.26 -7.21
CA ALA A 181 -3.83 2.70 -7.89
C ALA A 181 -2.65 2.62 -6.91
N SER A 182 -1.51 2.13 -7.38
CA SER A 182 -0.30 1.96 -6.57
C SER A 182 0.90 2.58 -7.27
N GLY A 183 1.67 3.35 -6.52
CA GLY A 183 2.94 3.94 -6.94
C GLY A 183 4.05 3.59 -5.97
N LEU A 184 5.25 3.33 -6.50
CA LEU A 184 6.41 2.95 -5.71
C LEU A 184 7.66 3.66 -6.22
N ALA A 185 8.46 4.18 -5.29
CA ALA A 185 9.77 4.73 -5.56
C ALA A 185 10.81 4.06 -4.65
N GLU A 186 11.90 3.60 -5.24
CA GLU A 186 13.04 3.03 -4.53
C GLU A 186 14.31 3.79 -4.88
N TYR A 187 15.10 4.06 -3.88
CA TYR A 187 16.42 4.67 -4.02
C TYR A 187 17.48 3.79 -3.37
N HIS A 188 18.42 3.33 -4.19
CA HIS A 188 19.55 2.50 -3.77
C HIS A 188 20.75 3.40 -3.45
N PHE A 189 21.28 3.28 -2.24
CA PHE A 189 22.43 4.05 -1.78
C PHE A 189 23.39 3.20 -0.95
N ALA A 190 24.57 3.72 -0.69
CA ALA A 190 25.53 3.08 0.19
C ALA A 190 25.51 3.76 1.57
N LEU A 191 25.28 2.97 2.61
CA LEU A 191 25.39 3.40 4.00
C LEU A 191 26.52 2.62 4.66
N PHE A 192 27.54 3.32 5.16
CA PHE A 192 28.76 2.69 5.73
C PHE A 192 29.38 1.61 4.80
N LYS A 193 29.50 1.92 3.50
CA LYS A 193 29.98 1.02 2.43
C LYS A 193 29.14 -0.23 2.19
N LYS A 194 27.93 -0.30 2.76
CA LYS A 194 26.99 -1.40 2.55
C LYS A 194 25.79 -0.92 1.74
N PRO A 195 25.24 -1.77 0.84
CA PRO A 195 24.09 -1.37 0.01
C PRO A 195 22.83 -1.24 0.87
N ALA A 196 22.25 -0.07 0.94
CA ALA A 196 21.01 0.25 1.60
C ALA A 196 19.94 0.67 0.58
N LEU A 197 18.68 0.61 0.96
CA LEU A 197 17.53 0.93 0.13
C LEU A 197 16.54 1.79 0.93
N ALA A 198 16.15 2.92 0.37
CA ALA A 198 14.98 3.68 0.80
C ALA A 198 13.83 3.39 -0.18
N ARG A 199 12.63 3.16 0.35
CA ARG A 199 11.44 2.82 -0.43
C ARG A 199 10.24 3.60 0.09
N VAL A 200 9.43 4.11 -0.84
CA VAL A 200 8.14 4.72 -0.55
C VAL A 200 7.11 4.09 -1.48
N GLN A 201 6.04 3.57 -0.91
CA GLN A 201 4.89 3.06 -1.66
C GLN A 201 3.64 3.80 -1.20
N ILE A 202 2.81 4.21 -2.16
CA ILE A 202 1.50 4.79 -1.93
C ILE A 202 0.46 3.98 -2.69
N ASP A 203 -0.59 3.57 -1.99
CA ASP A 203 -1.75 2.89 -2.56
C ASP A 203 -2.98 3.74 -2.27
N ALA A 204 -3.80 4.01 -3.29
CA ALA A 204 -5.01 4.81 -3.17
C ALA A 204 -6.19 4.08 -3.83
N GLN A 205 -7.29 3.96 -3.10
CA GLN A 205 -8.53 3.38 -3.61
C GLN A 205 -9.12 4.25 -4.70
N MET A 206 -9.41 3.66 -5.85
CA MET A 206 -10.02 4.34 -6.99
C MET A 206 -11.50 4.01 -7.13
N MET A 207 -11.86 2.74 -6.99
CA MET A 207 -13.25 2.29 -7.03
C MET A 207 -13.39 0.96 -6.30
N GLY A 208 -14.61 0.66 -5.84
CA GLY A 208 -14.86 -0.60 -5.17
C GLY A 208 -16.31 -0.74 -4.71
N VAL A 209 -16.52 -1.76 -3.90
CA VAL A 209 -17.80 -2.01 -3.21
C VAL A 209 -17.50 -2.27 -1.74
N GLN A 210 -18.37 -1.77 -0.87
CA GLN A 210 -18.25 -1.95 0.58
C GLN A 210 -19.59 -2.28 1.19
N PHE A 211 -19.59 -3.27 2.07
CA PHE A 211 -20.69 -3.55 2.97
C PHE A 211 -20.68 -2.51 4.11
N ALA A 212 -21.80 -1.83 4.28
CA ALA A 212 -22.06 -0.95 5.41
C ALA A 212 -23.60 -0.91 5.64
N PRO A 213 -24.08 -1.13 6.88
CA PRO A 213 -25.49 -0.91 7.19
C PRO A 213 -25.88 0.54 6.93
N GLU A 214 -27.15 0.80 6.71
CA GLU A 214 -27.69 2.16 6.71
C GLU A 214 -27.92 2.66 8.14
N TYR A 215 -28.08 3.98 8.28
CA TYR A 215 -28.40 4.59 9.57
C TYR A 215 -29.70 4.02 10.14
N GLY A 216 -29.68 3.51 11.38
CA GLY A 216 -30.81 2.91 12.05
C GLY A 216 -31.05 1.43 11.72
N GLN A 217 -30.32 0.83 10.77
CA GLN A 217 -30.46 -0.57 10.40
C GLN A 217 -29.62 -1.46 11.31
N SER A 218 -30.23 -2.43 11.96
CA SER A 218 -29.53 -3.37 12.84
C SER A 218 -29.06 -4.62 12.10
N TYR A 219 -28.04 -5.31 12.62
CA TYR A 219 -27.60 -6.60 12.08
C TYR A 219 -28.67 -7.69 12.19
N TYR A 220 -29.54 -7.62 13.21
CA TYR A 220 -30.69 -8.52 13.33
C TYR A 220 -31.65 -8.34 12.17
N GLU A 221 -31.97 -7.10 11.79
CA GLU A 221 -32.86 -6.81 10.66
C GLU A 221 -32.26 -7.31 9.35
N ILE A 222 -30.95 -7.12 9.14
CA ILE A 222 -30.25 -7.55 7.94
C ILE A 222 -30.24 -9.07 7.80
N PHE A 223 -29.81 -9.78 8.86
CA PHE A 223 -29.51 -11.21 8.76
C PHE A 223 -30.64 -12.11 9.21
N SER A 224 -31.54 -11.67 10.11
CA SER A 224 -32.64 -12.48 10.61
C SER A 224 -33.97 -12.15 9.97
N LEU A 225 -34.24 -10.88 9.65
CA LEU A 225 -35.47 -10.45 9.00
C LEU A 225 -35.35 -10.28 7.48
N GLY A 226 -34.14 -10.41 6.93
CA GLY A 226 -33.88 -10.31 5.49
C GLY A 226 -33.97 -8.89 4.91
N HIS A 227 -33.96 -7.85 5.74
CA HIS A 227 -33.95 -6.44 5.31
C HIS A 227 -32.53 -6.03 4.86
N SER A 228 -32.09 -6.56 3.72
CA SER A 228 -30.75 -6.39 3.20
C SER A 228 -30.62 -5.37 2.07
N SER A 229 -31.66 -4.56 1.80
CA SER A 229 -31.54 -3.52 0.78
C SER A 229 -30.63 -2.38 1.26
N GLY A 230 -29.84 -1.83 0.35
CA GLY A 230 -28.95 -0.68 0.63
C GLY A 230 -27.68 -0.97 1.44
N ILE A 231 -27.37 -2.25 1.75
CA ILE A 231 -26.18 -2.59 2.57
C ILE A 231 -24.87 -2.68 1.76
N ILE A 232 -24.95 -2.71 0.43
CA ILE A 232 -23.78 -2.72 -0.46
C ILE A 232 -23.69 -1.38 -1.18
N HIS A 233 -22.60 -0.68 -0.97
CA HIS A 233 -22.37 0.65 -1.54
C HIS A 233 -21.23 0.61 -2.54
N PHE A 234 -21.42 1.28 -3.69
CA PHE A 234 -20.31 1.60 -4.59
C PHE A 234 -19.42 2.68 -3.96
N THR A 235 -18.11 2.44 -3.99
CA THR A 235 -17.12 3.32 -3.36
C THR A 235 -16.15 3.91 -4.38
N HIS A 236 -15.81 5.17 -4.17
CA HIS A 236 -14.87 5.96 -4.98
C HIS A 236 -14.21 7.04 -4.09
N PRO A 237 -13.18 7.75 -4.54
CA PRO A 237 -12.47 8.72 -3.70
C PRO A 237 -13.35 9.85 -3.11
N GLY A 238 -14.50 10.12 -3.70
CA GLY A 238 -15.43 11.16 -3.20
C GLY A 238 -16.26 10.72 -1.99
N ASN A 239 -16.58 9.43 -1.85
CA ASN A 239 -17.37 8.90 -0.73
C ASN A 239 -16.60 7.96 0.19
N CYS A 240 -15.45 7.42 -0.28
CA CYS A 240 -14.61 6.50 0.48
C CYS A 240 -13.11 6.79 0.21
N PRO A 241 -12.59 7.98 0.56
CA PRO A 241 -11.17 8.29 0.38
C PRO A 241 -10.31 7.41 1.28
N THR A 242 -9.64 6.44 0.67
CA THR A 242 -8.77 5.48 1.34
C THR A 242 -7.40 5.53 0.70
N ALA A 243 -6.36 5.69 1.52
CA ALA A 243 -4.97 5.71 1.08
C ALA A 243 -4.05 5.10 2.13
N ARG A 244 -3.02 4.40 1.66
CA ARG A 244 -1.95 3.84 2.47
C ARG A 244 -0.61 4.34 1.96
N LEU A 245 0.23 4.85 2.86
CA LEU A 245 1.61 5.24 2.60
C LEU A 245 2.53 4.38 3.46
N LEU A 246 3.45 3.66 2.82
CA LEU A 246 4.50 2.90 3.47
C LEU A 246 5.86 3.48 3.06
N SER A 247 6.58 4.05 4.03
CA SER A 247 7.94 4.57 3.85
C SER A 247 8.91 3.69 4.62
N GLU A 248 9.99 3.26 4.00
CA GLU A 248 10.89 2.25 4.54
C GLU A 248 12.35 2.57 4.26
N VAL A 249 13.22 2.15 5.18
CA VAL A 249 14.66 2.05 4.96
C VAL A 249 15.10 0.63 5.28
N VAL A 250 15.69 -0.03 4.30
CA VAL A 250 16.22 -1.40 4.41
C VAL A 250 17.72 -1.34 4.56
N LEU A 251 18.21 -1.82 5.70
CA LEU A 251 19.61 -1.76 6.11
C LEU A 251 20.23 -3.17 6.14
N PRO A 252 21.38 -3.40 5.53
CA PRO A 252 22.10 -4.66 5.63
C PRO A 252 22.79 -4.79 6.98
N VAL A 253 22.39 -5.76 7.79
CA VAL A 253 22.98 -6.06 9.09
C VAL A 253 23.52 -7.49 9.08
N LYS A 254 24.85 -7.65 8.96
CA LYS A 254 25.50 -8.97 8.84
C LYS A 254 24.90 -9.79 7.67
N ARG A 255 24.19 -10.87 7.98
CA ARG A 255 23.53 -11.78 7.01
C ARG A 255 22.05 -11.49 6.81
N ALA A 256 21.49 -10.52 7.55
CA ALA A 256 20.08 -10.13 7.50
C ALA A 256 19.90 -8.74 6.89
N ARG A 257 18.71 -8.44 6.41
CA ARG A 257 18.28 -7.09 6.05
C ARG A 257 17.18 -6.66 7.01
N ILE A 258 17.49 -5.70 7.87
CA ILE A 258 16.55 -5.10 8.80
C ILE A 258 15.85 -3.96 8.09
N THR A 259 14.55 -3.84 8.30
CA THR A 259 13.73 -2.76 7.76
C THR A 259 13.20 -1.93 8.90
N LEU A 260 13.35 -0.62 8.79
CA LEU A 260 12.68 0.38 9.61
C LEU A 260 11.66 1.09 8.71
N GLY A 261 10.44 1.27 9.18
CA GLY A 261 9.38 1.84 8.36
C GLY A 261 8.42 2.71 9.14
N TYR A 262 7.62 3.44 8.37
CA TYR A 262 6.48 4.21 8.83
C TYR A 262 5.31 3.91 7.91
N LEU A 263 4.20 3.51 8.51
CA LEU A 263 2.94 3.20 7.84
C LEU A 263 1.90 4.23 8.26
N ALA A 264 1.38 4.99 7.29
CA ALA A 264 0.16 5.76 7.44
C ALA A 264 -0.96 5.05 6.67
N ASP A 265 -1.99 4.60 7.37
CA ASP A 265 -3.21 4.00 6.81
C ASP A 265 -4.39 4.91 7.12
N VAL A 266 -4.95 5.53 6.09
CA VAL A 266 -6.05 6.49 6.18
C VAL A 266 -7.24 5.91 5.45
N ARG A 267 -8.29 5.59 6.21
CA ARG A 267 -9.55 5.05 5.68
C ARG A 267 -10.70 5.91 6.12
N GLN A 268 -11.45 6.43 5.15
CA GLN A 268 -12.62 7.25 5.41
C GLN A 268 -13.78 6.75 4.55
N SER A 269 -14.99 6.86 5.07
CA SER A 269 -16.19 6.59 4.28
C SER A 269 -17.37 7.44 4.76
N LYS A 270 -18.26 7.74 3.81
CA LYS A 270 -19.57 8.32 4.05
C LYS A 270 -20.58 7.53 3.21
N LEU A 271 -21.16 6.50 3.81
CA LEU A 271 -22.01 5.50 3.16
C LEU A 271 -23.27 5.29 4.00
N GLY A 272 -24.45 5.11 3.38
CA GLY A 272 -25.70 4.85 4.08
C GLY A 272 -26.06 5.88 5.16
N GLY A 273 -25.70 7.16 4.97
CA GLY A 273 -25.88 8.20 5.99
C GLY A 273 -24.87 8.18 7.13
N LEU A 274 -23.98 7.16 7.20
CA LEU A 274 -22.98 6.97 8.25
C LEU A 274 -21.62 7.52 7.82
N LYS A 275 -20.89 8.09 8.78
CA LYS A 275 -19.51 8.55 8.61
C LYS A 275 -18.57 7.66 9.40
N ARG A 276 -17.49 7.27 8.77
CA ARG A 276 -16.39 6.56 9.41
C ARG A 276 -15.06 7.19 9.03
N HIS A 277 -14.14 7.26 9.98
CA HIS A 277 -12.72 7.38 9.67
C HIS A 277 -11.88 6.51 10.61
N ALA A 278 -10.78 5.98 10.07
CA ALA A 278 -9.74 5.33 10.81
C ALA A 278 -8.40 5.85 10.26
N TRP A 279 -7.71 6.62 11.07
CA TRP A 279 -6.40 7.18 10.75
C TRP A 279 -5.38 6.53 11.67
N ARG A 280 -4.48 5.77 11.09
CA ARG A 280 -3.48 5.00 11.81
C ARG A 280 -2.10 5.42 11.37
N HIS A 281 -1.24 5.75 12.33
CA HIS A 281 0.14 6.12 12.13
C HIS A 281 1.01 5.15 12.93
N THR A 282 1.82 4.35 12.26
CA THR A 282 2.51 3.21 12.88
C THR A 282 3.98 3.22 12.50
N PHE A 283 4.88 3.20 13.49
CA PHE A 283 6.30 2.93 13.28
C PHE A 283 6.49 1.42 13.20
N MET A 284 7.24 0.98 12.19
CA MET A 284 7.39 -0.41 11.84
C MET A 284 8.85 -0.83 11.91
N ILE A 285 9.10 -2.03 12.41
CA ILE A 285 10.40 -2.70 12.34
C ILE A 285 10.20 -4.11 11.81
N GLY A 286 11.16 -4.60 11.07
CA GLY A 286 11.06 -5.95 10.55
C GLY A 286 12.27 -6.40 9.75
N TYR A 287 12.06 -7.43 8.94
CA TYR A 287 13.12 -7.99 8.12
C TYR A 287 12.65 -8.30 6.70
N THR A 288 13.61 -8.24 5.79
CA THR A 288 13.42 -8.56 4.36
C THR A 288 14.29 -9.75 3.98
N ARG A 289 13.70 -10.74 3.31
CA ARG A 289 14.39 -11.91 2.75
C ARG A 289 14.17 -11.97 1.23
N LYS A 290 15.23 -12.36 0.50
CA LYS A 290 15.12 -12.79 -0.89
C LYS A 290 15.09 -14.30 -0.91
N LEU A 291 14.01 -14.85 -1.46
CA LEU A 291 13.85 -16.29 -1.67
C LEU A 291 14.14 -16.59 -3.14
N VAL A 292 15.15 -17.38 -3.40
CA VAL A 292 15.44 -17.92 -4.74
C VAL A 292 14.63 -19.19 -4.89
N ARG A 293 13.81 -19.27 -5.92
CA ARG A 293 13.14 -20.53 -6.28
C ARG A 293 14.14 -21.33 -7.12
N LEU A 294 14.57 -22.44 -6.56
CA LEU A 294 15.38 -23.45 -7.26
C LEU A 294 14.51 -24.19 -8.28
#